data_fe1ca14ee494c9a6b15f4cbe527d3bd7
#
_entry.id   fe1ca14ee494c9a6b15f4cbe527d3bd7
#
_cell.length_a   1.000
_cell.length_b   1.000
_cell.length_c   1.000
_cell.angle_alpha   90.00
_cell.angle_beta   90.00
_cell.angle_gamma   90.00
#
_symmetry.space_group_name_H-M   'P 1'
#
loop_
_entity.id
_entity.type
_entity.pdbx_description
1 polymer ?
#
loop_
_entity_poly.entity_id
_entity_poly.type
_entity_poly.pdbx_seq_one_letter_code
_entity_poly.pdbx_strand_id
1 'polypeptide(L)'
;MASVVYAGDTAQDTLTTSLVLGNAAPVVNDVVVQNSGAYNPTSCSTTEVTVRFNATDDNGWEDIDLTNGSTNCTLAKGGTTATLSAGTCTKVSNSTSTKALFQCTGDMQYYYLTGADWAVTCAVVDSAAATDNNATATMTYNRLEDIVIVDASAAWTSITTSSTDVASDDNAIVVNNCGNAYFATLNVTGYDLIGATTATDKIPASDFSCNDAAAAGGEALVNTTATTMTGGALLIGSGVSEDVYLYLEQITVPVSAQTYNSESAWQIMLYGADNTNP
;
A
#
# COMPACT_ATOMS: atom_id res chain seq x y z
N MET A 1 81.08 -66.94 -0.29
CA MET A 1 80.37 -65.57 -0.33
C MET A 1 78.96 -65.83 -0.65
N ALA A 2 78.02 -65.60 0.28
CA ALA A 2 76.61 -65.76 0.02
C ALA A 2 76.08 -64.38 -0.43
N SER A 3 75.47 -64.36 -1.65
CA SER A 3 74.85 -63.17 -2.18
C SER A 3 73.49 -63.07 -1.56
N VAL A 4 73.24 -62.02 -0.77
CA VAL A 4 71.86 -61.70 -0.32
C VAL A 4 71.22 -60.90 -1.43
N VAL A 5 70.24 -61.50 -2.08
CA VAL A 5 69.36 -60.86 -3.03
C VAL A 5 68.25 -60.21 -2.19
N TYR A 6 68.27 -58.88 -2.08
CA TYR A 6 67.12 -58.14 -1.60
C TYR A 6 66.04 -58.19 -2.69
N ALA A 7 65.01 -58.97 -2.47
CA ALA A 7 63.79 -58.81 -3.21
C ALA A 7 63.19 -57.47 -2.77
N GLY A 8 63.15 -56.52 -3.70
CA GLY A 8 62.45 -55.25 -3.44
C GLY A 8 60.97 -55.58 -3.21
N ASP A 9 60.57 -55.42 -1.97
CA ASP A 9 59.16 -55.56 -1.63
C ASP A 9 58.39 -54.39 -2.26
N THR A 10 57.59 -54.68 -3.25
CA THR A 10 56.67 -53.74 -3.89
C THR A 10 55.35 -53.74 -3.18
N ALA A 11 55.31 -54.01 -1.87
CA ALA A 11 54.09 -53.85 -1.10
C ALA A 11 53.65 -52.40 -1.12
N GLN A 12 52.69 -52.08 -1.97
CA GLN A 12 51.95 -50.84 -1.91
C GLN A 12 50.96 -50.95 -0.78
N ASP A 13 51.19 -50.20 0.28
CA ASP A 13 50.19 -50.00 1.32
C ASP A 13 49.29 -48.85 0.93
N THR A 14 47.98 -49.03 0.94
CA THR A 14 47.01 -48.01 0.58
C THR A 14 46.61 -47.26 1.80
N LEU A 15 46.99 -45.96 1.86
CA LEU A 15 46.51 -45.02 2.87
C LEU A 15 45.16 -44.51 2.47
N THR A 16 44.12 -44.82 3.23
CA THR A 16 42.82 -44.17 3.08
C THR A 16 42.86 -42.84 3.82
N THR A 17 42.79 -41.73 3.08
CA THR A 17 42.68 -40.38 3.64
C THR A 17 41.23 -39.84 3.46
N SER A 18 40.69 -39.31 4.51
CA SER A 18 39.40 -38.57 4.46
C SER A 18 39.58 -37.20 5.00
N LEU A 19 39.03 -36.19 4.34
CA LEU A 19 38.92 -34.82 4.79
C LEU A 19 37.46 -34.45 4.89
N VAL A 20 36.98 -34.01 6.04
CA VAL A 20 35.65 -33.44 6.22
C VAL A 20 35.80 -31.93 6.26
N LEU A 21 35.28 -31.26 5.26
CA LEU A 21 35.09 -29.81 5.31
C LEU A 21 33.86 -29.50 6.16
N GLY A 22 34.02 -28.62 7.14
CA GLY A 22 32.88 -28.10 7.91
C GLY A 22 32.08 -27.06 7.09
N ASN A 23 30.84 -26.82 7.49
CA ASN A 23 30.03 -25.76 6.93
C ASN A 23 30.56 -24.40 7.38
N ALA A 24 30.61 -23.43 6.46
CA ALA A 24 30.81 -22.02 6.76
C ALA A 24 29.43 -21.32 6.71
N ALA A 25 29.14 -20.44 7.67
CA ALA A 25 27.92 -19.67 7.62
C ALA A 25 27.95 -18.64 6.48
N PRO A 26 26.84 -18.38 5.82
CA PRO A 26 26.74 -17.32 4.81
C PRO A 26 26.91 -15.95 5.45
N VAL A 27 27.24 -14.93 4.65
CA VAL A 27 27.37 -13.53 5.10
C VAL A 27 26.61 -12.62 4.14
N VAL A 28 25.64 -11.86 4.65
CA VAL A 28 24.94 -10.82 3.89
C VAL A 28 25.79 -9.53 3.93
N ASN A 29 26.20 -9.07 2.76
CA ASN A 29 27.06 -7.89 2.66
C ASN A 29 26.21 -6.62 2.39
N ASP A 30 26.16 -6.17 1.13
CA ASP A 30 25.50 -4.93 0.75
C ASP A 30 24.01 -5.15 0.52
N VAL A 31 23.15 -4.33 1.12
CA VAL A 31 21.71 -4.30 0.86
C VAL A 31 21.35 -3.00 0.16
N VAL A 32 20.69 -3.09 -0.98
CA VAL A 32 20.34 -1.95 -1.82
C VAL A 32 18.87 -2.03 -2.25
N VAL A 33 18.10 -1.03 -1.90
CA VAL A 33 16.73 -0.86 -2.39
C VAL A 33 16.77 -0.27 -3.80
N GLN A 34 16.03 -0.85 -4.73
CA GLN A 34 15.96 -0.35 -6.11
C GLN A 34 15.18 0.98 -6.18
N ASN A 35 15.06 1.57 -7.37
CA ASN A 35 14.36 2.84 -7.62
C ASN A 35 14.85 4.00 -6.71
N SER A 36 16.17 4.07 -6.50
CA SER A 36 16.79 5.08 -5.62
C SER A 36 16.25 5.05 -4.18
N GLY A 37 15.72 3.92 -3.74
CA GLY A 37 15.18 3.72 -2.40
C GLY A 37 13.83 4.40 -2.14
N ALA A 38 13.10 4.85 -3.17
CA ALA A 38 11.81 5.50 -3.02
C ALA A 38 10.73 4.84 -3.88
N TYR A 39 9.55 4.61 -3.29
CA TYR A 39 8.38 4.01 -3.93
C TYR A 39 7.14 4.85 -3.69
N ASN A 40 6.31 4.98 -4.73
CA ASN A 40 4.99 5.60 -4.64
C ASN A 40 3.93 4.51 -4.45
N PRO A 41 3.03 4.62 -3.48
CA PRO A 41 1.88 3.72 -3.38
C PRO A 41 1.04 3.76 -4.66
N THR A 42 0.45 2.62 -5.00
CA THR A 42 -0.57 2.53 -6.06
C THR A 42 -1.94 2.57 -5.42
N SER A 43 -2.80 3.50 -5.86
CA SER A 43 -4.14 3.70 -5.34
C SER A 43 -4.95 2.41 -5.23
N CYS A 44 -5.51 2.13 -4.06
CA CYS A 44 -6.31 0.94 -3.75
C CYS A 44 -5.68 -0.40 -4.16
N SER A 45 -4.35 -0.46 -4.29
CA SER A 45 -3.63 -1.63 -4.79
C SER A 45 -2.30 -1.82 -4.07
N THR A 46 -1.56 -2.82 -4.48
CA THR A 46 -0.20 -3.06 -4.00
C THR A 46 0.84 -2.37 -4.88
N THR A 47 2.02 -2.14 -4.32
CA THR A 47 3.19 -1.63 -5.03
C THR A 47 4.32 -2.62 -4.85
N GLU A 48 4.82 -3.17 -5.97
CA GLU A 48 5.96 -4.08 -5.94
C GLU A 48 7.23 -3.32 -5.53
N VAL A 49 7.91 -3.84 -4.53
CA VAL A 49 9.21 -3.36 -4.04
C VAL A 49 10.29 -4.39 -4.35
N THR A 50 11.42 -3.92 -4.83
CA THR A 50 12.58 -4.74 -5.15
C THR A 50 13.77 -4.36 -4.29
N VAL A 51 14.36 -5.35 -3.61
CA VAL A 51 15.58 -5.21 -2.83
C VAL A 51 16.64 -6.15 -3.40
N ARG A 52 17.86 -5.66 -3.54
CA ARG A 52 19.04 -6.46 -3.92
C ARG A 52 20.03 -6.50 -2.79
N PHE A 53 20.72 -7.62 -2.65
CA PHE A 53 21.80 -7.78 -1.71
C PHE A 53 22.87 -8.72 -2.24
N ASN A 54 24.10 -8.50 -1.80
CA ASN A 54 25.20 -9.45 -2.03
C ASN A 54 25.28 -10.39 -0.83
N ALA A 55 25.46 -11.69 -1.10
CA ALA A 55 25.85 -12.63 -0.07
C ALA A 55 27.06 -13.44 -0.50
N THR A 56 27.88 -13.82 0.49
CA THR A 56 29.03 -14.70 0.34
C THR A 56 28.84 -15.95 1.20
N ASP A 57 29.29 -17.09 0.66
CA ASP A 57 29.37 -18.37 1.36
C ASP A 57 30.63 -19.07 0.92
N ASP A 58 31.51 -19.43 1.87
CA ASP A 58 32.77 -20.07 1.56
C ASP A 58 32.60 -21.50 1.01
N ASN A 59 31.46 -22.14 1.24
CA ASN A 59 31.08 -23.42 0.63
C ASN A 59 30.57 -23.24 -0.82
N GLY A 60 30.31 -22.02 -1.24
CA GLY A 60 29.78 -21.64 -2.54
C GLY A 60 28.43 -20.93 -2.41
N TRP A 61 28.17 -19.92 -3.27
CA TRP A 61 26.88 -19.22 -3.26
C TRP A 61 25.70 -20.14 -3.54
N GLU A 62 25.91 -21.31 -4.17
CA GLU A 62 24.87 -22.33 -4.43
C GLU A 62 24.39 -23.02 -3.15
N ASP A 63 25.16 -22.93 -2.05
CA ASP A 63 24.74 -23.43 -0.74
C ASP A 63 23.64 -22.57 -0.08
N ILE A 64 23.46 -21.34 -0.54
CA ILE A 64 22.38 -20.45 -0.06
C ILE A 64 21.02 -20.99 -0.55
N ASP A 65 20.18 -21.36 0.40
CA ASP A 65 18.84 -21.91 0.12
C ASP A 65 17.81 -20.81 -0.17
N LEU A 66 17.56 -20.55 -1.47
CA LEU A 66 16.57 -19.57 -1.93
C LEU A 66 15.12 -20.08 -1.80
N THR A 67 14.91 -21.36 -1.54
CA THR A 67 13.58 -21.94 -1.36
C THR A 67 13.10 -21.90 0.08
N ASN A 68 14.01 -21.65 1.02
CA ASN A 68 13.69 -21.51 2.43
C ASN A 68 13.06 -20.15 2.72
N GLY A 69 11.93 -20.13 3.43
CA GLY A 69 11.24 -18.89 3.85
C GLY A 69 12.09 -17.94 4.68
N SER A 70 13.20 -18.40 5.25
CA SER A 70 14.16 -17.56 6.00
C SER A 70 15.14 -16.80 5.10
N THR A 71 15.29 -17.18 3.81
CA THR A 71 15.97 -16.36 2.81
C THR A 71 14.97 -15.35 2.26
N ASN A 72 14.99 -14.15 2.81
CA ASN A 72 14.03 -13.10 2.50
C ASN A 72 14.60 -11.71 2.75
N CYS A 73 13.87 -10.66 2.35
CA CYS A 73 14.06 -9.31 2.85
C CYS A 73 12.78 -8.84 3.54
N THR A 74 12.89 -8.15 4.65
CA THR A 74 11.78 -7.53 5.37
C THR A 74 11.89 -6.02 5.37
N LEU A 75 10.76 -5.36 5.29
CA LEU A 75 10.61 -3.91 5.37
C LEU A 75 9.78 -3.62 6.62
N ALA A 76 10.31 -2.84 7.55
CA ALA A 76 9.63 -2.60 8.83
C ALA A 76 9.60 -1.12 9.21
N LYS A 77 8.44 -0.64 9.69
CA LYS A 77 8.27 0.70 10.23
C LYS A 77 7.06 0.73 11.18
N GLY A 78 7.22 1.34 12.37
CA GLY A 78 6.13 1.64 13.29
C GLY A 78 5.27 0.42 13.67
N GLY A 79 5.87 -0.78 13.78
CA GLY A 79 5.12 -2.02 14.04
C GLY A 79 4.53 -2.69 12.80
N THR A 80 4.55 -2.05 11.64
CA THR A 80 4.15 -2.64 10.36
C THR A 80 5.34 -3.35 9.72
N THR A 81 5.13 -4.55 9.19
CA THR A 81 6.15 -5.33 8.48
C THR A 81 5.60 -5.85 7.16
N ALA A 82 6.37 -5.66 6.09
CA ALA A 82 6.17 -6.31 4.81
C ALA A 82 7.34 -7.27 4.57
N THR A 83 7.05 -8.50 4.18
CA THR A 83 8.08 -9.52 3.92
C THR A 83 8.15 -9.80 2.43
N LEU A 84 9.33 -9.61 1.86
CA LEU A 84 9.69 -10.02 0.51
C LEU A 84 10.20 -11.47 0.62
N SER A 85 9.29 -12.43 0.50
CA SER A 85 9.51 -13.83 0.94
C SER A 85 10.29 -14.69 -0.04
N ALA A 86 10.71 -15.87 0.46
CA ALA A 86 11.21 -16.98 -0.34
C ALA A 86 10.25 -17.33 -1.50
N GLY A 87 10.83 -17.67 -2.64
CA GLY A 87 10.08 -17.84 -3.89
C GLY A 87 10.02 -16.59 -4.74
N THR A 88 10.20 -15.40 -4.12
CA THR A 88 10.40 -14.13 -4.82
C THR A 88 11.87 -13.67 -4.79
N CYS A 89 12.74 -14.35 -4.02
CA CYS A 89 14.18 -14.13 -4.05
C CYS A 89 14.83 -15.00 -5.14
N THR A 90 15.62 -14.35 -5.99
CA THR A 90 16.30 -15.00 -7.11
C THR A 90 17.76 -14.55 -7.17
N LYS A 91 18.64 -15.43 -7.70
CA LYS A 91 19.99 -15.01 -8.04
C LYS A 91 19.97 -14.18 -9.33
N VAL A 92 20.56 -12.99 -9.27
CA VAL A 92 20.70 -12.09 -10.43
C VAL A 92 22.02 -12.40 -11.17
N SER A 93 23.12 -12.50 -10.45
CA SER A 93 24.45 -12.75 -11.00
C SER A 93 25.39 -13.27 -9.90
N ASN A 94 26.52 -13.81 -10.29
CA ASN A 94 27.62 -14.13 -9.37
C ASN A 94 28.90 -13.42 -9.83
N SER A 95 29.69 -12.94 -8.87
CA SER A 95 31.00 -12.32 -9.10
C SER A 95 32.13 -13.31 -8.91
N THR A 96 31.94 -14.31 -8.07
CA THR A 96 32.88 -15.42 -7.80
C THR A 96 32.09 -16.72 -7.55
N SER A 97 32.80 -17.84 -7.32
CA SER A 97 32.16 -19.09 -6.89
C SER A 97 31.53 -19.01 -5.49
N THR A 98 31.98 -18.05 -4.66
CA THR A 98 31.52 -17.89 -3.28
C THR A 98 30.64 -16.66 -3.07
N LYS A 99 30.51 -15.76 -4.05
CA LYS A 99 29.75 -14.51 -3.93
C LYS A 99 28.75 -14.34 -5.06
N ALA A 100 27.51 -14.05 -4.72
CA ALA A 100 26.46 -13.73 -5.68
C ALA A 100 25.61 -12.54 -5.26
N LEU A 101 24.96 -11.91 -6.26
CA LEU A 101 23.93 -10.88 -6.12
C LEU A 101 22.57 -11.54 -6.18
N PHE A 102 21.76 -11.30 -5.18
CA PHE A 102 20.39 -11.77 -5.07
C PHE A 102 19.40 -10.60 -5.15
N GLN A 103 18.18 -10.91 -5.53
CA GLN A 103 17.06 -9.97 -5.58
C GLN A 103 15.84 -10.62 -4.97
N CYS A 104 15.19 -9.92 -4.04
CA CYS A 104 13.86 -10.26 -3.52
C CYS A 104 12.85 -9.21 -3.98
N THR A 105 11.66 -9.66 -4.35
CA THR A 105 10.52 -8.80 -4.68
C THR A 105 9.34 -9.12 -3.79
N GLY A 106 8.47 -8.16 -3.59
CA GLY A 106 7.23 -8.34 -2.85
C GLY A 106 6.41 -7.07 -2.80
N ASP A 107 5.19 -7.19 -2.32
CA ASP A 107 4.19 -6.14 -2.39
C ASP A 107 4.04 -5.39 -1.07
N MET A 108 4.04 -4.07 -1.15
CA MET A 108 3.59 -3.17 -0.09
C MET A 108 2.16 -2.73 -0.36
N GLN A 109 1.36 -2.70 0.69
CA GLN A 109 -0.03 -2.23 0.60
C GLN A 109 -0.08 -0.71 0.49
N TYR A 110 -1.07 -0.18 -0.24
CA TYR A 110 -1.26 1.26 -0.41
C TYR A 110 -1.40 2.01 0.92
N TYR A 111 -1.97 1.39 1.95
CA TYR A 111 -2.23 1.97 3.27
C TYR A 111 -1.07 1.82 4.27
N TYR A 112 0.10 1.34 3.86
CA TYR A 112 1.25 1.26 4.75
C TYR A 112 1.83 2.65 5.04
N LEU A 113 2.42 2.81 6.23
CA LEU A 113 2.91 4.09 6.75
C LEU A 113 3.85 4.80 5.77
N THR A 114 3.59 6.09 5.54
CA THR A 114 4.48 6.94 4.74
C THR A 114 5.77 7.29 5.50
N GLY A 115 6.85 7.57 4.78
CA GLY A 115 8.11 8.11 5.31
C GLY A 115 9.37 7.43 4.80
N ALA A 116 10.52 8.03 5.15
CA ALA A 116 11.85 7.69 4.64
C ALA A 116 12.61 6.67 5.50
N ASP A 117 12.02 6.13 6.54
CA ASP A 117 12.68 5.37 7.59
C ASP A 117 12.20 3.91 7.69
N TRP A 118 11.69 3.37 6.61
CA TRP A 118 11.44 1.93 6.53
C TRP A 118 12.77 1.18 6.62
N ALA A 119 13.00 0.47 7.73
CA ALA A 119 14.17 -0.36 7.88
C ALA A 119 14.08 -1.57 6.95
N VAL A 120 15.16 -1.84 6.21
CA VAL A 120 15.25 -2.96 5.28
C VAL A 120 16.27 -3.96 5.82
N THR A 121 15.82 -5.18 6.10
CA THR A 121 16.67 -6.27 6.58
C THR A 121 16.59 -7.42 5.59
N CYS A 122 17.73 -7.84 5.03
CA CYS A 122 17.83 -9.06 4.24
C CYS A 122 18.52 -10.15 5.04
N ALA A 123 17.96 -11.36 5.00
CA ALA A 123 18.47 -12.55 5.65
C ALA A 123 18.69 -13.67 4.63
N VAL A 124 19.66 -14.51 4.89
CA VAL A 124 19.94 -15.73 4.14
C VAL A 124 20.10 -16.91 5.07
N VAL A 125 19.80 -18.08 4.56
CA VAL A 125 20.06 -19.36 5.20
C VAL A 125 20.77 -20.29 4.20
N ASP A 126 21.73 -21.08 4.64
CA ASP A 126 22.38 -22.09 3.83
C ASP A 126 21.70 -23.48 3.96
N SER A 127 22.19 -24.46 3.20
CA SER A 127 21.67 -25.83 3.23
C SER A 127 21.88 -26.55 4.56
N ALA A 128 22.81 -26.09 5.39
CA ALA A 128 23.07 -26.58 6.74
C ALA A 128 22.31 -25.83 7.84
N ALA A 129 21.43 -24.90 7.47
CA ALA A 129 20.62 -24.05 8.34
C ALA A 129 21.44 -23.01 9.15
N ALA A 130 22.67 -22.68 8.74
CA ALA A 130 23.34 -21.50 9.26
C ALA A 130 22.79 -20.23 8.61
N THR A 131 22.70 -19.13 9.35
CA THR A 131 22.01 -17.92 8.95
C THR A 131 22.85 -16.67 9.17
N ASP A 132 22.62 -15.66 8.33
CA ASP A 132 23.09 -14.29 8.57
C ASP A 132 22.05 -13.28 8.09
N ASN A 133 22.14 -12.05 8.57
CA ASN A 133 21.28 -10.94 8.14
C ASN A 133 22.01 -9.59 8.17
N ASN A 134 21.51 -8.66 7.36
CA ASN A 134 22.00 -7.28 7.31
C ASN A 134 20.83 -6.30 7.25
N ALA A 135 20.83 -5.31 8.15
CA ALA A 135 19.78 -4.31 8.35
C ALA A 135 20.32 -2.88 8.16
N THR A 136 21.21 -2.66 7.20
CA THR A 136 21.87 -1.35 6.99
C THR A 136 21.17 -0.43 6.00
N ALA A 137 20.18 -0.92 5.24
CA ALA A 137 19.46 -0.14 4.26
C ALA A 137 18.15 0.42 4.81
N THR A 138 17.72 1.53 4.22
CA THR A 138 16.41 2.13 4.45
C THR A 138 15.72 2.44 3.13
N MET A 139 14.41 2.62 3.19
CA MET A 139 13.59 2.97 2.03
C MET A 139 12.56 4.03 2.39
N THR A 140 12.17 4.80 1.39
CA THR A 140 11.06 5.76 1.47
C THR A 140 9.81 5.17 0.84
N TYR A 141 8.70 5.19 1.59
CA TYR A 141 7.38 4.97 1.03
C TYR A 141 6.63 6.29 1.02
N ASN A 142 6.37 6.81 -0.18
CA ASN A 142 5.85 8.15 -0.34
C ASN A 142 4.38 8.24 0.11
N ARG A 143 3.94 9.45 0.40
CA ARG A 143 2.56 9.75 0.71
C ARG A 143 1.71 9.68 -0.54
N LEU A 144 0.53 9.09 -0.40
CA LEU A 144 -0.55 9.08 -1.38
C LEU A 144 -1.82 9.59 -0.72
N GLU A 145 -2.37 10.68 -1.25
CA GLU A 145 -3.68 11.22 -0.90
C GLU A 145 -4.62 10.84 -2.04
N ASP A 146 -5.48 9.86 -1.82
CA ASP A 146 -6.39 9.40 -2.85
C ASP A 146 -7.66 8.80 -2.26
N ILE A 147 -8.79 9.08 -2.92
CA ILE A 147 -10.10 8.52 -2.59
C ILE A 147 -10.78 7.97 -3.83
N VAL A 148 -11.63 6.99 -3.60
CA VAL A 148 -12.56 6.47 -4.62
C VAL A 148 -13.98 6.57 -4.10
N ILE A 149 -14.84 7.24 -4.85
CA ILE A 149 -16.29 7.26 -4.61
C ILE A 149 -16.87 6.02 -5.27
N VAL A 150 -17.44 5.13 -4.47
CA VAL A 150 -17.93 3.82 -4.95
C VAL A 150 -19.19 3.99 -5.76
N ASP A 151 -20.11 4.86 -5.32
CA ASP A 151 -21.31 5.26 -6.06
C ASP A 151 -21.31 6.79 -6.19
N ALA A 152 -21.12 7.27 -7.41
CA ALA A 152 -20.91 8.68 -7.71
C ALA A 152 -22.19 9.39 -8.18
N SER A 153 -23.35 8.87 -7.82
CA SER A 153 -24.64 9.49 -8.15
C SER A 153 -25.36 9.98 -6.89
N ALA A 154 -26.08 11.07 -7.02
CA ALA A 154 -27.06 11.55 -6.04
C ALA A 154 -28.31 12.02 -6.78
N ALA A 155 -29.45 11.42 -6.47
CA ALA A 155 -30.72 11.71 -7.11
C ALA A 155 -31.85 11.82 -6.08
N TRP A 156 -32.89 12.58 -6.42
CA TRP A 156 -34.12 12.71 -5.68
C TRP A 156 -35.27 12.58 -6.67
N THR A 157 -35.83 11.36 -6.85
CA THR A 157 -36.77 11.07 -7.94
C THR A 157 -38.24 11.34 -7.61
N SER A 158 -38.56 11.48 -6.33
CA SER A 158 -40.00 11.59 -5.89
C SER A 158 -40.21 12.74 -4.91
N ILE A 159 -39.82 13.97 -5.28
CA ILE A 159 -39.96 15.17 -4.44
C ILE A 159 -41.08 16.10 -4.96
N THR A 160 -41.65 16.86 -4.05
CA THR A 160 -42.58 17.97 -4.31
C THR A 160 -42.02 19.25 -3.70
N THR A 161 -42.57 20.40 -4.06
CA THR A 161 -42.16 21.69 -3.47
C THR A 161 -42.41 21.82 -1.96
N SER A 162 -43.18 20.86 -1.38
CA SER A 162 -43.42 20.78 0.07
C SER A 162 -42.64 19.67 0.75
N SER A 163 -41.77 18.97 0.03
CA SER A 163 -40.91 17.93 0.62
C SER A 163 -39.87 18.55 1.52
N THR A 164 -39.62 17.93 2.67
CA THR A 164 -38.58 18.31 3.64
C THR A 164 -37.84 17.06 4.10
N ASP A 165 -36.57 17.22 4.44
CA ASP A 165 -35.74 16.17 5.07
C ASP A 165 -35.69 14.88 4.23
N VAL A 166 -35.58 15.01 2.90
CA VAL A 166 -35.59 13.88 1.98
C VAL A 166 -34.16 13.44 1.67
N ALA A 167 -33.81 12.23 2.05
CA ALA A 167 -32.54 11.62 1.67
C ALA A 167 -32.42 11.45 0.15
N SER A 168 -31.21 11.50 -0.41
CA SER A 168 -30.99 11.07 -1.79
C SER A 168 -31.35 9.59 -1.96
N ASP A 169 -31.77 9.20 -3.16
CA ASP A 169 -32.17 7.82 -3.47
C ASP A 169 -30.97 6.85 -3.32
N ASP A 170 -29.76 7.32 -3.62
CA ASP A 170 -28.49 6.56 -3.52
C ASP A 170 -27.75 6.89 -2.20
N ASN A 171 -28.44 6.77 -1.09
CA ASN A 171 -27.93 7.10 0.23
C ASN A 171 -27.40 5.84 0.97
N ALA A 172 -26.14 5.69 1.39
CA ALA A 172 -25.07 6.69 1.48
C ALA A 172 -24.12 6.62 0.27
N ILE A 173 -23.52 7.75 -0.08
CA ILE A 173 -22.37 7.77 -1.00
C ILE A 173 -21.15 7.28 -0.22
N VAL A 174 -20.58 6.16 -0.61
CA VAL A 174 -19.42 5.54 0.07
C VAL A 174 -18.12 6.09 -0.50
N VAL A 175 -17.27 6.66 0.35
CA VAL A 175 -15.97 7.21 -0.01
C VAL A 175 -14.88 6.33 0.62
N ASN A 176 -14.10 5.63 -0.21
CA ASN A 176 -13.00 4.80 0.25
C ASN A 176 -11.70 5.59 0.29
N ASN A 177 -10.90 5.41 1.35
CA ASN A 177 -9.50 5.85 1.37
C ASN A 177 -8.65 4.86 0.56
N CYS A 178 -8.13 5.31 -0.56
CA CYS A 178 -7.24 4.55 -1.45
C CYS A 178 -5.77 4.97 -1.34
N GLY A 179 -5.45 5.75 -0.31
CA GLY A 179 -4.11 6.24 0.00
C GLY A 179 -3.58 5.79 1.35
N ASN A 180 -2.44 6.38 1.75
CA ASN A 180 -1.81 6.19 3.05
C ASN A 180 -1.76 7.48 3.87
N ALA A 181 -2.70 8.39 3.63
CA ALA A 181 -2.92 9.59 4.41
C ALA A 181 -4.24 9.48 5.19
N TYR A 182 -4.23 9.97 6.44
CA TYR A 182 -5.43 10.22 7.23
C TYR A 182 -6.03 11.57 6.84
N PHE A 183 -7.35 11.65 6.80
CA PHE A 183 -8.06 12.90 6.58
C PHE A 183 -8.99 13.17 7.75
N ALA A 184 -8.85 14.34 8.35
CA ALA A 184 -9.62 14.74 9.52
C ALA A 184 -11.11 14.91 9.18
N THR A 185 -11.42 15.25 7.92
CA THR A 185 -12.80 15.39 7.43
C THR A 185 -12.85 15.39 5.90
N LEU A 186 -14.06 15.19 5.37
CA LEU A 186 -14.38 15.39 3.96
C LEU A 186 -15.06 16.74 3.76
N ASN A 187 -14.83 17.36 2.62
CA ASN A 187 -15.53 18.54 2.15
C ASN A 187 -16.45 18.18 0.98
N VAL A 188 -17.67 18.67 1.02
CA VAL A 188 -18.63 18.51 -0.07
C VAL A 188 -18.87 19.87 -0.73
N THR A 189 -18.72 19.94 -2.05
CA THR A 189 -19.08 21.12 -2.84
C THR A 189 -20.34 20.84 -3.64
N GLY A 190 -21.42 21.50 -3.29
CA GLY A 190 -22.69 21.45 -4.02
C GLY A 190 -22.78 22.57 -5.06
N TYR A 191 -23.62 22.37 -6.04
CA TYR A 191 -23.98 23.36 -7.05
C TYR A 191 -25.49 23.46 -7.15
N ASP A 192 -25.97 24.65 -7.53
CA ASP A 192 -27.40 24.85 -7.78
C ASP A 192 -27.92 23.85 -8.82
N LEU A 193 -29.14 23.40 -8.64
CA LEU A 193 -29.83 22.57 -9.63
C LEU A 193 -30.66 23.47 -10.55
N ILE A 194 -30.46 23.34 -11.86
CA ILE A 194 -31.06 24.14 -12.91
C ILE A 194 -32.20 23.37 -13.59
N GLY A 195 -33.31 24.01 -13.77
CA GLY A 195 -34.47 23.42 -14.47
C GLY A 195 -34.13 23.10 -15.93
N ALA A 196 -34.39 21.87 -16.34
CA ALA A 196 -34.09 21.39 -17.68
C ALA A 196 -34.96 22.05 -18.77
N THR A 197 -36.18 22.50 -18.44
CA THR A 197 -37.08 23.18 -19.36
C THR A 197 -37.08 24.68 -19.16
N THR A 198 -37.03 25.13 -17.92
CA THR A 198 -37.03 26.55 -17.52
C THR A 198 -35.75 26.84 -16.75
N ALA A 199 -34.73 27.24 -17.45
CA ALA A 199 -33.37 27.45 -16.85
C ALA A 199 -33.30 28.60 -15.84
N THR A 200 -34.33 29.46 -15.76
CA THR A 200 -34.49 30.48 -14.70
C THR A 200 -34.95 29.88 -13.37
N ASP A 201 -35.53 28.70 -13.39
CA ASP A 201 -35.92 27.97 -12.19
C ASP A 201 -34.68 27.26 -11.65
N LYS A 202 -34.34 27.57 -10.40
CA LYS A 202 -33.17 27.00 -9.73
C LYS A 202 -33.56 26.52 -8.34
N ILE A 203 -33.06 25.37 -7.95
CA ILE A 203 -33.05 24.92 -6.55
C ILE A 203 -31.65 25.21 -6.01
N PRO A 204 -31.52 26.12 -5.02
CA PRO A 204 -30.22 26.51 -4.48
C PRO A 204 -29.49 25.34 -3.82
N ALA A 205 -28.16 25.29 -3.92
CA ALA A 205 -27.34 24.32 -3.18
C ALA A 205 -27.59 24.38 -1.66
N SER A 206 -27.94 25.57 -1.14
CA SER A 206 -28.29 25.76 0.28
C SER A 206 -29.59 25.08 0.74
N ASP A 207 -30.38 24.58 -0.17
CA ASP A 207 -31.53 23.75 0.15
C ASP A 207 -31.15 22.29 0.44
N PHE A 208 -29.87 21.96 0.27
CA PHE A 208 -29.32 20.63 0.54
C PHE A 208 -28.30 20.68 1.69
N SER A 209 -28.15 19.55 2.35
CA SER A 209 -27.12 19.32 3.38
C SER A 209 -26.30 18.08 3.15
N CYS A 210 -25.13 18.00 3.79
CA CYS A 210 -24.32 16.79 3.89
C CYS A 210 -24.08 16.40 5.36
N ASN A 211 -23.99 15.10 5.63
CA ASN A 211 -23.83 14.56 6.97
C ASN A 211 -23.01 13.24 6.91
N ASP A 212 -22.34 12.89 8.00
CA ASP A 212 -21.71 11.58 8.23
C ASP A 212 -22.67 10.53 8.80
N ALA A 213 -23.88 10.93 9.14
CA ALA A 213 -24.91 10.08 9.70
C ALA A 213 -26.19 10.13 8.83
N ALA A 214 -26.94 9.04 8.84
CA ALA A 214 -28.23 8.92 8.14
C ALA A 214 -29.33 9.78 8.80
N ALA A 215 -29.14 11.09 8.82
CA ALA A 215 -30.05 12.06 9.41
C ALA A 215 -30.03 13.38 8.63
N ALA A 216 -31.20 14.01 8.48
CA ALA A 216 -31.33 15.36 7.97
C ALA A 216 -30.78 16.40 8.96
N GLY A 217 -30.60 17.65 8.52
CA GLY A 217 -30.08 18.72 9.36
C GLY A 217 -28.54 18.69 9.53
N GLY A 218 -27.83 18.16 8.54
CA GLY A 218 -26.39 18.22 8.45
C GLY A 218 -25.85 19.61 8.10
N GLU A 219 -24.63 19.68 7.59
CA GLU A 219 -24.00 20.93 7.16
C GLU A 219 -24.63 21.42 5.85
N ALA A 220 -25.23 22.60 5.87
CA ALA A 220 -25.85 23.17 4.68
C ALA A 220 -24.82 23.45 3.58
N LEU A 221 -25.09 22.99 2.37
CA LEU A 221 -24.21 23.23 1.24
C LEU A 221 -24.23 24.69 0.79
N VAL A 222 -23.12 25.15 0.25
CA VAL A 222 -22.99 26.50 -0.30
C VAL A 222 -22.60 26.37 -1.77
N ASN A 223 -23.35 27.05 -2.65
CA ASN A 223 -23.10 26.97 -4.10
C ASN A 223 -21.63 27.29 -4.42
N THR A 224 -20.97 26.39 -5.15
CA THR A 224 -19.56 26.49 -5.59
C THR A 224 -18.51 26.55 -4.47
N THR A 225 -18.93 26.39 -3.20
CA THR A 225 -18.02 26.48 -2.05
C THR A 225 -17.97 25.14 -1.31
N ALA A 226 -16.76 24.74 -0.91
CA ALA A 226 -16.55 23.53 -0.14
C ALA A 226 -17.14 23.68 1.28
N THR A 227 -18.05 22.81 1.64
CA THR A 227 -18.63 22.68 2.97
C THR A 227 -17.97 21.53 3.70
N THR A 228 -17.41 21.80 4.88
CA THR A 228 -16.77 20.78 5.71
C THR A 228 -17.82 19.91 6.40
N MET A 229 -17.78 18.62 6.17
CA MET A 229 -18.67 17.67 6.83
C MET A 229 -18.16 17.36 8.25
N THR A 230 -18.98 17.60 9.25
CA THR A 230 -18.64 17.27 10.64
C THR A 230 -18.68 15.76 10.82
N GLY A 231 -17.64 15.18 11.45
CA GLY A 231 -17.55 13.75 11.74
C GLY A 231 -16.92 12.89 10.62
N GLY A 232 -16.89 13.37 9.38
CA GLY A 232 -16.43 12.61 8.21
C GLY A 232 -14.92 12.36 8.16
N ALA A 233 -14.35 11.71 9.17
CA ALA A 233 -12.93 11.37 9.23
C ALA A 233 -12.63 10.09 8.46
N LEU A 234 -11.67 10.16 7.53
CA LEU A 234 -11.29 9.02 6.70
C LEU A 234 -9.94 8.47 7.15
N LEU A 235 -9.97 7.32 7.83
CA LEU A 235 -8.81 6.69 8.43
C LEU A 235 -7.90 6.01 7.39
N ILE A 236 -6.65 5.75 7.76
CA ILE A 236 -5.72 4.89 6.99
C ILE A 236 -6.05 3.43 7.32
N GLY A 237 -6.20 2.58 6.31
CA GLY A 237 -6.41 1.16 6.52
C GLY A 237 -6.90 0.43 5.27
N SER A 238 -6.96 -0.88 5.36
CA SER A 238 -7.51 -1.71 4.30
C SER A 238 -9.02 -1.62 4.27
N GLY A 239 -9.58 -1.16 3.15
CA GLY A 239 -11.03 -1.09 2.95
C GLY A 239 -11.73 -0.11 3.90
N VAL A 240 -11.02 0.91 4.37
CA VAL A 240 -11.62 1.96 5.19
C VAL A 240 -12.41 2.91 4.32
N SER A 241 -13.64 3.19 4.73
CA SER A 241 -14.57 4.09 4.05
C SER A 241 -15.24 5.03 5.03
N GLU A 242 -15.80 6.10 4.47
CA GLU A 242 -16.69 7.03 5.12
C GLU A 242 -17.98 7.16 4.31
N ASP A 243 -19.11 7.25 4.99
CA ASP A 243 -20.42 7.41 4.38
C ASP A 243 -20.78 8.90 4.33
N VAL A 244 -21.14 9.39 3.16
CA VAL A 244 -21.63 10.75 2.94
C VAL A 244 -23.11 10.69 2.63
N TYR A 245 -23.92 11.25 3.53
CA TYR A 245 -25.36 11.34 3.37
C TYR A 245 -25.75 12.72 2.84
N LEU A 246 -26.53 12.76 1.77
CA LEU A 246 -27.05 13.99 1.18
C LEU A 246 -28.56 14.07 1.38
N TYR A 247 -29.03 15.21 1.87
CA TYR A 247 -30.44 15.47 2.11
C TYR A 247 -30.89 16.73 1.37
N LEU A 248 -32.08 16.68 0.81
CA LEU A 248 -32.85 17.87 0.48
C LEU A 248 -33.59 18.30 1.75
N GLU A 249 -33.19 19.41 2.36
CA GLU A 249 -33.79 19.92 3.59
C GLU A 249 -35.19 20.51 3.31
N GLN A 250 -35.28 21.38 2.31
CA GLN A 250 -36.54 21.93 1.79
C GLN A 250 -36.27 22.69 0.49
N ILE A 251 -37.34 22.91 -0.31
CA ILE A 251 -37.26 23.82 -1.45
C ILE A 251 -37.72 25.21 -1.00
N THR A 252 -36.77 26.15 -0.93
CA THR A 252 -37.00 27.51 -0.38
C THR A 252 -37.51 28.50 -1.41
N VAL A 253 -37.44 28.20 -2.70
CA VAL A 253 -37.80 29.08 -3.81
C VAL A 253 -38.99 28.52 -4.62
N PRO A 254 -39.81 29.37 -5.24
CA PRO A 254 -40.84 28.90 -6.17
C PRO A 254 -40.17 28.27 -7.40
N VAL A 255 -40.54 27.02 -7.70
CA VAL A 255 -40.02 26.28 -8.86
C VAL A 255 -41.18 25.54 -9.55
N SER A 256 -41.09 25.33 -10.86
CA SER A 256 -42.06 24.55 -11.63
C SER A 256 -41.76 23.06 -11.62
N ALA A 257 -42.76 22.22 -11.87
CA ALA A 257 -42.60 20.79 -11.98
C ALA A 257 -41.78 20.44 -13.26
N GLN A 258 -40.55 20.04 -13.12
CA GLN A 258 -39.64 19.63 -14.21
C GLN A 258 -38.47 18.83 -13.62
N THR A 259 -37.59 18.32 -14.48
CA THR A 259 -36.29 17.79 -14.04
C THR A 259 -35.33 18.94 -13.75
N TYR A 260 -34.58 18.80 -12.67
CA TYR A 260 -33.49 19.72 -12.29
C TYR A 260 -32.16 18.98 -12.35
N ASN A 261 -31.16 19.58 -12.99
CA ASN A 261 -29.84 19.02 -13.13
C ASN A 261 -28.81 19.96 -12.48
N SER A 262 -27.77 19.41 -11.91
CA SER A 262 -26.68 20.21 -11.37
C SER A 262 -26.00 21.03 -12.47
N GLU A 263 -25.68 22.27 -12.20
CA GLU A 263 -24.92 23.15 -13.09
C GLU A 263 -23.51 22.63 -13.34
N SER A 264 -22.91 21.95 -12.36
CA SER A 264 -21.66 21.23 -12.43
C SER A 264 -21.72 19.99 -11.55
N ALA A 265 -20.83 19.01 -11.78
CA ALA A 265 -20.75 17.84 -10.93
C ALA A 265 -20.41 18.24 -9.47
N TRP A 266 -21.20 17.75 -8.53
CA TRP A 266 -20.88 17.90 -7.11
C TRP A 266 -19.57 17.19 -6.81
N GLN A 267 -18.82 17.67 -5.82
CA GLN A 267 -17.49 17.18 -5.52
C GLN A 267 -17.38 16.79 -4.05
N ILE A 268 -16.71 15.68 -3.81
CA ILE A 268 -16.23 15.29 -2.48
C ILE A 268 -14.72 15.39 -2.51
N MET A 269 -14.14 16.12 -1.55
CA MET A 269 -12.72 16.41 -1.48
C MET A 269 -12.17 16.09 -0.10
N LEU A 270 -10.90 15.73 -0.07
CA LEU A 270 -10.14 15.50 1.15
C LEU A 270 -9.76 16.82 1.84
N TYR A 271 -9.78 16.84 3.17
CA TYR A 271 -9.34 18.00 3.94
C TYR A 271 -8.60 17.57 5.22
N GLY A 272 -7.53 18.31 5.55
CA GLY A 272 -6.78 18.08 6.78
C GLY A 272 -5.97 16.80 6.78
N ALA A 273 -5.26 16.54 5.67
CA ALA A 273 -4.46 15.32 5.52
C ALA A 273 -3.28 15.22 6.50
N ASP A 274 -3.12 14.07 7.16
CA ASP A 274 -2.01 13.71 8.04
C ASP A 274 -1.43 12.34 7.66
N ASN A 275 -0.29 12.00 8.23
CA ASN A 275 0.44 10.76 7.94
C ASN A 275 0.07 9.61 8.88
N THR A 276 -0.68 9.88 9.91
CA THR A 276 -1.09 8.90 10.95
C THR A 276 -2.53 9.09 11.33
N ASN A 277 -3.20 7.99 11.66
CA ASN A 277 -4.50 8.07 12.33
C ASN A 277 -4.33 8.75 13.71
N PRO A 278 -5.36 9.42 14.20
CA PRO A 278 -5.35 10.07 15.51
C PRO A 278 -5.19 9.06 16.66
#